data_6714c243950864d5342579e227bb9dac
#
_entry.id   6714c243950864d5342579e227bb9dac
#
_cell.length_a   1.000
_cell.length_b   1.000
_cell.length_c   1.000
_cell.angle_alpha   90.00
_cell.angle_beta   90.00
_cell.angle_gamma   90.00
#
_symmetry.space_group_name_H-M   'P 1'
#
loop_
_entity.id
_entity.type
_entity.pdbx_description
1 polymer ?
#
loop_
_entity_poly.entity_id
_entity_poly.type
_entity_poly.pdbx_seq_one_letter_code
_entity_poly.pdbx_strand_id
1 'polypeptide(L)'
;LESHLHESTPLGGECPVTFKITHVGLVAPNGIEPYEGIKYDLPFDSYPGLCGALIVLAGRNPMILGIHTAGNGRKGAACLLDRASVKISKELVIAETTEMPKMVMGKQFEINDHVHSHNAIHWVPNDEDVTLECIGEHNLATGTFSSDIIESPLCERLETIGIVRNHAGPERSAVKMARHKDLININRVRPPLNPLILKWAVDDIKTKLGNFMTATPQFKEHVHLLSFEDALNGVAGVKGFDPININTSMGFPLNQPKISFLKQSELSDKLGSPTMKYIREINNEDGTITYAYDIVFDADKMDIEQELNDLMAMAAEHKRPNLIFRANLKDEALSFEKIAKGKIRVFAGAPVTLVIATRMITLALINAMTYFPTVFESAVGVDAAGRDWDRLYTYITKFSHCCAGDFKAFDKVMPAGISEASFSVLKYLLAESGIPQDFLNVFDTLATEISHPIYEVDGLLYRACGSTPSGHPLTVVKNGIDNAISMRYAYYAAHYRHEQKDYDPKRGVIPLFHQVVALMTYGDDNVMSVDVAKEPLFHQLSIAQELGEIGQTYTSAAKGEHVSKYTDAEELDFLKRSFKPHPV
;
A
#
# COMPACT_ATOMS: atom_id res chain seq x y z
N LEU A 1 31.49 -14.52 -21.41
CA LEU A 1 30.43 -14.07 -20.49
C LEU A 1 29.11 -14.17 -21.24
N GLU A 2 28.29 -15.15 -20.91
CA GLU A 2 26.92 -15.25 -21.38
C GLU A 2 26.07 -14.36 -20.49
N SER A 3 25.48 -13.32 -21.05
CA SER A 3 24.54 -12.44 -20.40
C SER A 3 23.15 -12.63 -21.03
N HIS A 4 22.12 -12.60 -20.22
CA HIS A 4 20.74 -12.72 -20.67
C HIS A 4 20.09 -11.35 -20.62
N LEU A 5 19.35 -11.00 -21.67
CA LEU A 5 18.46 -9.87 -21.70
C LEU A 5 17.09 -10.40 -21.27
N HIS A 6 16.60 -9.94 -20.14
CA HIS A 6 15.21 -10.20 -19.78
C HIS A 6 14.34 -9.19 -20.53
N GLU A 7 13.69 -9.66 -21.56
CA GLU A 7 12.71 -8.93 -22.32
C GLU A 7 11.37 -9.08 -21.61
N SER A 8 10.83 -7.98 -21.08
CA SER A 8 9.39 -7.93 -20.80
C SER A 8 8.68 -7.83 -22.14
N THR A 9 8.18 -8.94 -22.65
CA THR A 9 7.28 -8.89 -23.81
C THR A 9 6.04 -8.07 -23.45
N PRO A 10 5.32 -7.48 -24.42
CA PRO A 10 4.03 -6.83 -24.18
C PRO A 10 3.00 -7.74 -23.50
N LEU A 11 3.29 -9.03 -23.38
CA LEU A 11 2.48 -10.08 -22.78
C LEU A 11 2.97 -10.50 -21.38
N GLY A 12 3.92 -9.78 -20.76
CA GLY A 12 4.38 -10.06 -19.39
C GLY A 12 5.18 -11.35 -19.20
N GLY A 13 5.65 -11.98 -20.28
CA GLY A 13 6.53 -13.15 -20.23
C GLY A 13 8.00 -12.75 -20.21
N GLU A 14 8.81 -13.34 -19.33
CA GLU A 14 10.26 -13.28 -19.40
C GLU A 14 10.74 -14.14 -20.58
N CYS A 15 11.29 -13.50 -21.60
CA CYS A 15 12.01 -14.21 -22.64
C CYS A 15 13.51 -13.97 -22.46
N PRO A 16 14.26 -14.88 -21.82
CA PRO A 16 15.68 -14.74 -21.65
C PRO A 16 16.37 -14.85 -23.03
N VAL A 17 17.04 -13.78 -23.40
CA VAL A 17 17.81 -13.71 -24.65
C VAL A 17 19.28 -13.67 -24.33
N THR A 18 20.02 -14.63 -24.83
CA THR A 18 21.49 -14.66 -24.73
C THR A 18 22.11 -13.80 -25.81
N PHE A 19 23.01 -12.89 -25.43
CA PHE A 19 23.75 -12.05 -26.37
C PHE A 19 25.22 -11.95 -26.02
N LYS A 20 26.04 -11.57 -27.02
CA LYS A 20 27.48 -11.43 -26.88
C LYS A 20 27.83 -9.97 -26.61
N ILE A 21 28.55 -9.71 -25.51
CA ILE A 21 29.15 -8.40 -25.24
C ILE A 21 30.33 -8.21 -26.20
N THR A 22 30.32 -7.13 -26.97
CA THR A 22 31.34 -6.80 -27.97
C THR A 22 32.29 -5.72 -27.50
N HIS A 23 31.90 -4.89 -26.52
CA HIS A 23 32.72 -3.82 -25.99
C HIS A 23 32.34 -3.52 -24.55
N VAL A 24 33.34 -3.21 -23.71
CA VAL A 24 33.15 -2.69 -22.34
C VAL A 24 34.01 -1.44 -22.20
N GLY A 25 33.44 -0.35 -21.73
CA GLY A 25 34.13 0.94 -21.55
C GLY A 25 33.26 2.11 -21.94
N LEU A 26 33.86 3.19 -22.42
CA LEU A 26 33.13 4.38 -22.77
C LEU A 26 32.24 4.14 -24.02
N VAL A 27 30.95 4.33 -23.84
CA VAL A 27 29.95 4.15 -24.90
C VAL A 27 29.33 5.51 -25.20
N ALA A 28 29.32 5.90 -26.46
CA ALA A 28 28.72 7.12 -26.94
C ALA A 28 27.69 6.79 -28.04
N PRO A 29 26.42 6.52 -27.70
CA PRO A 29 25.38 6.41 -28.71
C PRO A 29 25.11 7.78 -29.36
N ASN A 30 24.67 7.78 -30.62
CA ASN A 30 24.38 9.04 -31.33
C ASN A 30 23.37 9.92 -30.55
N GLY A 31 23.77 11.15 -30.24
CA GLY A 31 22.94 12.13 -29.54
C GLY A 31 22.90 12.00 -28.01
N ILE A 32 23.69 11.11 -27.43
CA ILE A 32 23.77 10.93 -25.97
C ILE A 32 25.20 11.19 -25.52
N GLU A 33 25.38 11.85 -24.36
CA GLU A 33 26.70 12.05 -23.76
C GLU A 33 27.37 10.69 -23.47
N PRO A 34 28.71 10.60 -23.66
CA PRO A 34 29.45 9.37 -23.39
C PRO A 34 29.30 8.92 -21.93
N TYR A 35 29.08 7.65 -21.70
CA TYR A 35 28.99 7.04 -20.37
C TYR A 35 29.71 5.70 -20.32
N GLU A 36 30.08 5.24 -19.12
CA GLU A 36 30.60 3.88 -18.94
C GLU A 36 29.51 2.85 -19.16
N GLY A 37 29.75 1.95 -20.12
CA GLY A 37 28.74 1.01 -20.56
C GLY A 37 29.29 -0.18 -21.33
N ILE A 38 28.37 -0.92 -21.89
CA ILE A 38 28.67 -2.07 -22.77
C ILE A 38 27.97 -1.91 -24.10
N LYS A 39 28.59 -2.44 -25.15
CA LYS A 39 27.93 -2.69 -26.45
C LYS A 39 27.83 -4.20 -26.66
N TYR A 40 26.76 -4.61 -27.31
CA TYR A 40 26.49 -6.03 -27.56
C TYR A 40 25.68 -6.24 -28.84
N ASP A 41 25.74 -7.45 -29.36
CA ASP A 41 24.94 -7.85 -30.51
C ASP A 41 23.67 -8.54 -30.03
N LEU A 42 22.52 -8.06 -30.52
CA LEU A 42 21.20 -8.62 -30.26
C LEU A 42 20.90 -9.74 -31.27
N PRO A 43 20.21 -10.82 -30.89
CA PRO A 43 19.74 -11.85 -31.81
C PRO A 43 18.55 -11.41 -32.69
N PHE A 44 17.99 -10.25 -32.41
CA PHE A 44 16.86 -9.62 -33.10
C PHE A 44 17.12 -8.13 -33.35
N ASP A 45 16.31 -7.48 -34.16
CA ASP A 45 16.42 -6.04 -34.39
C ASP A 45 15.84 -5.25 -33.20
N SER A 46 16.61 -4.28 -32.72
CA SER A 46 16.16 -3.40 -31.63
C SER A 46 14.90 -2.62 -32.04
N TYR A 47 13.99 -2.46 -31.12
CA TYR A 47 12.70 -1.79 -31.36
C TYR A 47 12.44 -0.69 -30.32
N PRO A 48 11.55 0.29 -30.61
CA PRO A 48 11.14 1.31 -29.64
C PRO A 48 10.49 0.67 -28.41
N GLY A 49 10.99 1.01 -27.22
CA GLY A 49 10.51 0.45 -25.94
C GLY A 49 11.49 -0.53 -25.28
N LEU A 50 12.54 -0.95 -25.97
CA LEU A 50 13.59 -1.79 -25.37
C LEU A 50 14.46 -1.01 -24.36
N CYS A 51 14.49 0.33 -24.45
CA CYS A 51 15.21 1.17 -23.48
C CYS A 51 14.61 1.02 -22.07
N GLY A 52 15.48 0.75 -21.10
CA GLY A 52 15.10 0.42 -19.73
C GLY A 52 15.16 -1.08 -19.40
N ALA A 53 15.29 -1.96 -20.38
CA ALA A 53 15.45 -3.38 -20.14
C ALA A 53 16.73 -3.69 -19.34
N LEU A 54 16.61 -4.55 -18.35
CA LEU A 54 17.73 -4.94 -17.48
C LEU A 54 18.65 -5.92 -18.23
N ILE A 55 19.95 -5.70 -18.09
CA ILE A 55 20.99 -6.64 -18.52
C ILE A 55 21.47 -7.39 -17.31
N VAL A 56 21.24 -8.69 -17.33
CA VAL A 56 21.54 -9.58 -16.20
C VAL A 56 22.61 -10.58 -16.58
N LEU A 57 23.64 -10.72 -15.76
CA LEU A 57 24.61 -11.80 -15.89
C LEU A 57 23.97 -13.09 -15.37
N ALA A 58 23.81 -14.07 -16.26
CA ALA A 58 23.26 -15.38 -15.87
C ALA A 58 24.24 -16.16 -15.00
N GLY A 59 23.74 -16.83 -13.99
CA GLY A 59 24.52 -17.66 -13.09
C GLY A 59 23.68 -18.13 -11.91
N ARG A 60 24.31 -18.86 -10.98
CA ARG A 60 23.63 -19.28 -9.73
C ARG A 60 23.16 -18.09 -8.89
N ASN A 61 23.86 -16.95 -9.00
CA ASN A 61 23.46 -15.67 -8.41
C ASN A 61 23.38 -14.65 -9.56
N PRO A 62 22.20 -14.42 -10.15
CA PRO A 62 22.05 -13.46 -11.23
C PRO A 62 22.39 -12.05 -10.73
N MET A 63 23.18 -11.32 -11.50
CA MET A 63 23.65 -9.98 -11.16
C MET A 63 23.22 -9.00 -12.26
N ILE A 64 22.56 -7.94 -11.90
CA ILE A 64 22.22 -6.86 -12.84
C ILE A 64 23.53 -6.14 -13.20
N LEU A 65 23.86 -6.15 -14.48
CA LEU A 65 25.04 -5.47 -15.02
C LEU A 65 24.73 -4.05 -15.43
N GLY A 66 23.55 -3.80 -15.97
CA GLY A 66 23.24 -2.51 -16.54
C GLY A 66 21.81 -2.39 -17.05
N ILE A 67 21.53 -1.26 -17.66
CA ILE A 67 20.24 -0.93 -18.26
C ILE A 67 20.46 -0.62 -19.74
N HIS A 68 19.68 -1.25 -20.64
CA HIS A 68 19.70 -0.95 -22.06
C HIS A 68 19.27 0.51 -22.31
N THR A 69 20.10 1.25 -23.02
CA THR A 69 19.92 2.68 -23.24
C THR A 69 19.71 3.05 -24.70
N ALA A 70 20.25 2.27 -25.62
CA ALA A 70 20.13 2.54 -27.05
C ALA A 70 20.32 1.27 -27.89
N GLY A 71 19.66 1.23 -29.06
CA GLY A 71 19.82 0.17 -30.03
C GLY A 71 19.72 0.69 -31.45
N ASN A 72 20.43 0.01 -32.38
CA ASN A 72 20.35 0.27 -33.80
C ASN A 72 20.51 -1.05 -34.58
N GLY A 73 19.43 -1.51 -35.21
CA GLY A 73 19.39 -2.85 -35.80
C GLY A 73 19.71 -3.91 -34.74
N ARG A 74 20.62 -4.82 -35.01
CA ARG A 74 21.03 -5.88 -34.08
C ARG A 74 22.15 -5.49 -33.11
N LYS A 75 22.35 -4.20 -32.86
CA LYS A 75 23.37 -3.71 -31.92
C LYS A 75 22.67 -2.98 -30.77
N GLY A 76 23.09 -3.30 -29.56
CA GLY A 76 22.60 -2.65 -28.34
C GLY A 76 23.74 -1.96 -27.58
N ALA A 77 23.35 -0.96 -26.80
CA ALA A 77 24.22 -0.32 -25.81
C ALA A 77 23.49 -0.25 -24.45
N ALA A 78 24.24 -0.40 -23.37
CA ALA A 78 23.73 -0.30 -22.02
C ALA A 78 24.68 0.47 -21.12
N CYS A 79 24.10 1.24 -20.18
CA CYS A 79 24.82 1.85 -19.08
C CYS A 79 25.12 0.78 -18.03
N LEU A 80 26.38 0.67 -17.59
CA LEU A 80 26.73 -0.18 -16.45
C LEU A 80 26.21 0.43 -15.16
N LEU A 81 25.64 -0.40 -14.31
CA LEU A 81 25.25 -0.02 -12.96
C LEU A 81 26.42 -0.31 -12.01
N ASP A 82 27.01 0.76 -11.47
CA ASP A 82 27.97 0.65 -10.38
C ASP A 82 27.30 0.93 -9.04
N ARG A 83 27.53 0.05 -8.06
CA ARG A 83 27.01 0.25 -6.69
C ARG A 83 27.44 1.59 -6.08
N ALA A 84 28.61 2.10 -6.43
CA ALA A 84 29.11 3.39 -5.95
C ALA A 84 28.39 4.59 -6.60
N SER A 85 27.86 4.41 -7.81
CA SER A 85 27.12 5.45 -8.54
C SER A 85 25.64 5.54 -8.13
N VAL A 86 25.11 4.49 -7.52
CA VAL A 86 23.77 4.52 -6.90
C VAL A 86 23.90 5.33 -5.61
N LYS A 87 23.76 6.64 -5.71
CA LYS A 87 23.63 7.48 -4.52
C LYS A 87 22.44 6.93 -3.73
N ILE A 88 22.74 6.46 -2.51
CA ILE A 88 21.70 6.18 -1.51
C ILE A 88 21.03 7.52 -1.23
N SER A 89 20.09 7.86 -2.07
CA SER A 89 19.29 9.06 -1.92
C SER A 89 18.21 8.80 -0.86
N LYS A 90 17.45 9.82 -0.49
CA LYS A 90 16.26 9.69 0.37
C LYS A 90 15.13 8.89 -0.31
N GLU A 91 15.42 8.18 -1.37
CA GLU A 91 14.47 7.32 -2.10
C GLU A 91 14.37 5.95 -1.41
N LEU A 92 13.26 5.28 -1.66
CA LEU A 92 13.02 3.95 -1.12
C LEU A 92 14.03 2.95 -1.71
N VAL A 93 14.66 2.17 -0.84
CA VAL A 93 15.52 1.05 -1.23
C VAL A 93 14.71 -0.24 -1.14
N ILE A 94 14.59 -0.95 -2.25
CA ILE A 94 13.91 -2.24 -2.28
C ILE A 94 14.79 -3.30 -1.61
N ALA A 95 14.23 -3.98 -0.60
CA ALA A 95 14.97 -4.95 0.19
C ALA A 95 15.26 -6.24 -0.61
N GLU A 96 16.40 -6.83 -0.31
CA GLU A 96 16.89 -8.04 -0.96
C GLU A 96 16.02 -9.26 -0.57
N THR A 97 15.60 -10.04 -1.56
CA THR A 97 14.84 -11.27 -1.32
C THR A 97 15.73 -12.33 -0.67
N THR A 98 15.25 -12.91 0.42
CA THR A 98 15.92 -14.00 1.14
C THR A 98 15.19 -15.33 0.91
N GLU A 99 15.75 -16.43 1.45
CA GLU A 99 15.01 -17.69 1.53
C GLU A 99 13.82 -17.57 2.50
N MET A 100 12.77 -18.35 2.22
CA MET A 100 11.61 -18.42 3.12
C MET A 100 12.03 -18.95 4.50
N PRO A 101 11.58 -18.34 5.59
CA PRO A 101 11.92 -18.81 6.94
C PRO A 101 11.27 -20.17 7.20
N LYS A 102 11.99 -21.04 7.90
CA LYS A 102 11.48 -22.36 8.33
C LYS A 102 10.71 -22.29 9.65
N MET A 103 10.89 -21.23 10.39
CA MET A 103 10.23 -20.97 11.65
C MET A 103 9.83 -19.50 11.74
N VAL A 104 8.61 -19.23 12.15
CA VAL A 104 8.06 -17.88 12.35
C VAL A 104 7.22 -17.91 13.61
N MET A 105 7.42 -16.94 14.48
CA MET A 105 6.71 -16.83 15.78
C MET A 105 6.67 -18.17 16.54
N GLY A 106 7.84 -18.81 16.70
CA GLY A 106 7.99 -20.07 17.40
C GLY A 106 7.33 -21.29 16.73
N LYS A 107 6.66 -21.13 15.59
CA LYS A 107 6.09 -22.24 14.82
C LYS A 107 6.99 -22.62 13.66
N GLN A 108 7.42 -23.88 13.67
CA GLN A 108 8.07 -24.49 12.52
C GLN A 108 7.04 -24.82 11.44
N PHE A 109 7.35 -24.53 10.18
CA PHE A 109 6.55 -24.93 9.03
C PHE A 109 7.44 -25.28 7.84
N GLU A 110 6.92 -26.12 6.98
CA GLU A 110 7.59 -26.54 5.75
C GLU A 110 6.73 -26.12 4.55
N ILE A 111 7.42 -25.72 3.49
CA ILE A 111 6.80 -25.40 2.22
C ILE A 111 7.10 -26.55 1.28
N ASN A 112 6.05 -27.15 0.74
CA ASN A 112 6.16 -28.19 -0.26
C ASN A 112 5.98 -27.55 -1.65
N ASP A 113 7.01 -27.64 -2.48
CA ASP A 113 6.97 -27.13 -3.86
C ASP A 113 5.96 -27.91 -4.74
N HIS A 114 5.61 -29.15 -4.35
CA HIS A 114 4.57 -29.92 -5.01
C HIS A 114 3.21 -29.64 -4.36
N VAL A 115 2.44 -28.78 -4.98
CA VAL A 115 1.07 -28.48 -4.56
C VAL A 115 0.19 -29.72 -4.77
N HIS A 116 -0.24 -30.35 -3.67
CA HIS A 116 -1.20 -31.44 -3.70
C HIS A 116 -2.59 -30.89 -4.08
N SER A 117 -2.99 -31.12 -5.28
CA SER A 117 -3.95 -30.45 -6.14
C SER A 117 -5.40 -30.25 -5.66
N HIS A 118 -5.80 -30.66 -4.47
CA HIS A 118 -7.18 -30.42 -4.01
C HIS A 118 -7.48 -28.95 -3.67
N ASN A 119 -6.44 -28.16 -3.38
CA ASN A 119 -6.54 -26.72 -3.13
C ASN A 119 -5.98 -25.88 -4.28
N ALA A 120 -5.29 -26.51 -5.23
CA ALA A 120 -4.75 -25.82 -6.39
C ALA A 120 -5.89 -25.06 -7.10
N ILE A 121 -5.56 -23.87 -7.55
CA ILE A 121 -6.48 -23.02 -8.29
C ILE A 121 -6.68 -23.62 -9.69
N HIS A 122 -7.55 -24.63 -9.79
CA HIS A 122 -8.09 -25.09 -11.07
C HIS A 122 -8.97 -24.03 -11.77
N TRP A 123 -9.03 -22.84 -11.19
CA TRP A 123 -9.91 -21.74 -11.52
C TRP A 123 -9.19 -20.53 -12.09
N VAL A 124 -7.85 -20.54 -12.18
CA VAL A 124 -7.18 -19.51 -12.99
C VAL A 124 -7.69 -19.80 -14.39
N PRO A 125 -8.60 -18.96 -14.94
CA PRO A 125 -8.88 -19.07 -16.36
C PRO A 125 -7.52 -19.03 -17.06
N ASN A 126 -7.41 -19.63 -18.23
CA ASN A 126 -6.32 -19.37 -19.16
C ASN A 126 -6.41 -17.89 -19.61
N ASP A 127 -6.30 -17.00 -18.66
CA ASP A 127 -6.36 -15.56 -18.83
C ASP A 127 -4.88 -15.15 -18.93
N GLU A 128 -4.42 -14.90 -20.14
CA GLU A 128 -3.05 -14.50 -20.44
C GLU A 128 -2.61 -13.25 -19.67
N ASP A 129 -3.60 -12.55 -19.07
CA ASP A 129 -3.38 -11.34 -18.29
C ASP A 129 -3.17 -11.58 -16.77
N VAL A 130 -3.01 -12.81 -16.32
CA VAL A 130 -2.83 -13.12 -14.89
C VAL A 130 -1.56 -13.94 -14.68
N THR A 131 -0.63 -13.41 -13.87
CA THR A 131 0.60 -14.10 -13.47
C THR A 131 0.53 -14.46 -12.00
N LEU A 132 0.38 -15.76 -11.69
CA LEU A 132 0.39 -16.27 -10.33
C LEU A 132 1.71 -16.97 -10.02
N GLU A 133 2.51 -16.40 -9.13
CA GLU A 133 3.70 -17.06 -8.59
C GLU A 133 3.30 -17.79 -7.30
N CYS A 134 3.02 -19.08 -7.41
CA CYS A 134 2.82 -19.94 -6.25
C CYS A 134 4.19 -20.40 -5.71
N ILE A 135 4.49 -20.06 -4.45
CA ILE A 135 5.73 -20.47 -3.77
C ILE A 135 5.64 -21.94 -3.34
N GLY A 136 4.46 -22.40 -2.99
CA GLY A 136 4.20 -23.77 -2.52
C GLY A 136 3.04 -23.87 -1.55
N GLU A 137 2.86 -25.06 -0.99
CA GLU A 137 1.85 -25.38 0.03
C GLU A 137 2.52 -25.57 1.40
N HIS A 138 1.99 -24.92 2.45
CA HIS A 138 2.50 -25.11 3.81
C HIS A 138 1.78 -26.23 4.54
N ASN A 139 2.48 -26.86 5.49
CA ASN A 139 1.97 -27.99 6.26
C ASN A 139 1.09 -27.63 7.48
N LEU A 140 0.86 -26.33 7.72
CA LEU A 140 0.05 -25.89 8.85
C LEU A 140 -1.45 -26.06 8.58
N ALA A 141 -2.22 -26.36 9.62
CA ALA A 141 -3.67 -26.47 9.50
C ALA A 141 -4.29 -25.13 9.10
N THR A 142 -5.11 -25.16 8.05
CA THR A 142 -5.90 -24.02 7.61
C THR A 142 -7.18 -23.91 8.43
N GLY A 143 -7.44 -22.74 9.04
CA GLY A 143 -8.67 -22.51 9.79
C GLY A 143 -9.89 -22.45 8.88
N THR A 144 -11.04 -22.89 9.38
CA THR A 144 -12.31 -22.76 8.68
C THR A 144 -12.95 -21.41 9.02
N PHE A 145 -13.49 -20.73 7.99
CA PHE A 145 -14.28 -19.53 8.21
C PHE A 145 -15.65 -19.86 8.84
N SER A 146 -16.04 -19.10 9.84
CA SER A 146 -17.37 -19.07 10.42
C SER A 146 -17.81 -17.61 10.55
N SER A 147 -19.03 -17.30 10.13
CA SER A 147 -19.60 -15.96 10.29
C SER A 147 -20.25 -15.82 11.68
N ASP A 148 -20.00 -14.71 12.35
CA ASP A 148 -20.67 -14.32 13.60
C ASP A 148 -21.98 -13.54 13.32
N ILE A 149 -22.30 -13.28 12.05
CA ILE A 149 -23.53 -12.62 11.65
C ILE A 149 -24.72 -13.56 11.82
N ILE A 150 -25.59 -13.23 12.75
CA ILE A 150 -26.82 -13.96 13.02
C ILE A 150 -28.04 -13.14 12.60
N GLU A 151 -29.14 -13.82 12.39
CA GLU A 151 -30.43 -13.18 12.13
C GLU A 151 -30.92 -12.42 13.36
N SER A 152 -31.44 -11.20 13.16
CA SER A 152 -31.99 -10.39 14.24
C SER A 152 -33.23 -11.07 14.86
N PRO A 153 -33.35 -11.15 16.18
CA PRO A 153 -34.57 -11.64 16.83
C PRO A 153 -35.84 -10.84 16.49
N LEU A 154 -35.67 -9.67 15.86
CA LEU A 154 -36.79 -8.81 15.44
C LEU A 154 -37.25 -9.10 14.01
N CYS A 155 -36.60 -10.00 13.25
CA CYS A 155 -36.91 -10.24 11.83
C CYS A 155 -38.40 -10.59 11.63
N GLU A 156 -38.92 -11.56 12.35
CA GLU A 156 -40.34 -11.95 12.24
C GLU A 156 -41.31 -10.79 12.50
N ARG A 157 -41.01 -9.92 13.49
CA ARG A 157 -41.84 -8.74 13.78
C ARG A 157 -41.73 -7.67 12.69
N LEU A 158 -40.55 -7.48 12.11
CA LEU A 158 -40.33 -6.52 11.03
C LEU A 158 -41.04 -6.97 9.75
N GLU A 159 -41.06 -8.27 9.47
CA GLU A 159 -41.76 -8.84 8.32
C GLU A 159 -43.29 -8.60 8.41
N THR A 160 -43.88 -8.64 9.61
CA THR A 160 -45.33 -8.36 9.78
C THR A 160 -45.72 -6.93 9.40
N ILE A 161 -44.74 -6.00 9.37
CA ILE A 161 -44.96 -4.60 8.96
C ILE A 161 -44.36 -4.30 7.59
N GLY A 162 -44.04 -5.34 6.81
CA GLY A 162 -43.55 -5.24 5.43
C GLY A 162 -42.06 -4.97 5.26
N ILE A 163 -41.27 -5.03 6.34
CA ILE A 163 -39.81 -4.88 6.27
C ILE A 163 -39.21 -6.29 6.11
N VAL A 164 -38.88 -6.65 4.88
CA VAL A 164 -38.32 -7.97 4.55
C VAL A 164 -36.79 -7.95 4.69
N ARG A 165 -36.24 -9.01 5.26
CA ARG A 165 -34.80 -9.24 5.36
C ARG A 165 -34.20 -9.31 3.96
N ASN A 166 -33.14 -8.54 3.73
CA ASN A 166 -32.38 -8.52 2.47
C ASN A 166 -30.87 -8.64 2.63
N HIS A 167 -30.37 -8.89 3.87
CA HIS A 167 -28.97 -9.06 4.21
C HIS A 167 -28.74 -10.36 4.99
N ALA A 168 -27.56 -10.95 4.82
CA ALA A 168 -27.07 -12.10 5.61
C ALA A 168 -25.54 -12.04 5.76
N GLY A 169 -25.00 -12.89 6.62
CA GLY A 169 -23.54 -13.14 6.67
C GLY A 169 -23.08 -13.91 5.44
N PRO A 170 -21.77 -13.89 5.14
CA PRO A 170 -21.22 -14.62 4.00
C PRO A 170 -21.32 -16.13 4.18
N GLU A 171 -21.75 -16.83 3.12
CA GLU A 171 -21.83 -18.28 3.10
C GLU A 171 -20.47 -18.94 2.79
N ARG A 172 -20.22 -20.12 3.36
CA ARG A 172 -18.97 -20.88 3.19
C ARG A 172 -18.57 -21.14 1.73
N SER A 173 -19.52 -21.44 0.88
CA SER A 173 -19.31 -21.71 -0.56
C SER A 173 -18.86 -20.45 -1.31
N ALA A 174 -19.43 -19.30 -0.97
CA ALA A 174 -19.10 -18.01 -1.56
C ALA A 174 -17.70 -17.49 -1.11
N VAL A 175 -17.23 -17.95 0.04
CA VAL A 175 -15.94 -17.59 0.66
C VAL A 175 -14.76 -17.97 -0.21
N LYS A 176 -14.69 -19.24 -0.65
CA LYS A 176 -13.58 -19.74 -1.48
C LYS A 176 -13.51 -18.98 -2.81
N MET A 177 -14.67 -18.76 -3.42
CA MET A 177 -14.77 -18.00 -4.68
C MET A 177 -14.31 -16.55 -4.54
N ALA A 178 -14.63 -15.89 -3.42
CA ALA A 178 -14.20 -14.50 -3.16
C ALA A 178 -12.67 -14.38 -3.03
N ARG A 179 -12.03 -15.29 -2.28
CA ARG A 179 -10.56 -15.31 -2.13
C ARG A 179 -9.87 -15.54 -3.47
N HIS A 180 -10.36 -16.46 -4.29
CA HIS A 180 -9.79 -16.71 -5.61
C HIS A 180 -9.96 -15.52 -6.56
N LYS A 181 -11.12 -14.85 -6.58
CA LYS A 181 -11.33 -13.64 -7.35
C LYS A 181 -10.35 -12.52 -6.95
N ASP A 182 -10.14 -12.34 -5.66
CA ASP A 182 -9.20 -11.34 -5.16
C ASP A 182 -7.77 -11.67 -5.58
N LEU A 183 -7.37 -12.94 -5.48
CA LEU A 183 -6.04 -13.38 -5.90
C LEU A 183 -5.81 -13.14 -7.40
N ILE A 184 -6.80 -13.39 -8.26
CA ILE A 184 -6.76 -13.06 -9.68
C ILE A 184 -6.60 -11.54 -9.89
N ASN A 185 -7.39 -10.72 -9.19
CA ASN A 185 -7.29 -9.27 -9.31
C ASN A 185 -5.92 -8.72 -8.86
N ILE A 186 -5.36 -9.28 -7.78
CA ILE A 186 -4.04 -8.93 -7.25
C ILE A 186 -2.94 -9.22 -8.29
N ASN A 187 -3.03 -10.36 -8.96
CA ASN A 187 -2.00 -10.86 -9.87
C ASN A 187 -2.29 -10.59 -11.36
N ARG A 188 -3.25 -9.74 -11.66
CA ARG A 188 -3.51 -9.30 -13.03
C ARG A 188 -2.34 -8.44 -13.53
N VAL A 189 -1.81 -8.77 -14.69
CA VAL A 189 -0.76 -7.98 -15.36
C VAL A 189 -1.30 -6.58 -15.64
N ARG A 190 -0.54 -5.58 -15.31
CA ARG A 190 -0.90 -4.17 -15.51
C ARG A 190 0.04 -3.50 -16.48
N PRO A 191 -0.44 -2.54 -17.27
CA PRO A 191 0.43 -1.72 -18.10
C PRO A 191 1.50 -1.02 -17.25
N PRO A 192 2.72 -0.88 -17.76
CA PRO A 192 3.79 -0.23 -17.03
C PRO A 192 3.51 1.26 -16.82
N LEU A 193 3.93 1.76 -15.65
CA LEU A 193 3.95 3.19 -15.37
C LEU A 193 5.02 3.89 -16.21
N ASN A 194 4.72 5.09 -16.68
CA ASN A 194 5.75 5.97 -17.21
C ASN A 194 6.60 6.51 -16.05
N PRO A 195 7.91 6.16 -15.93
CA PRO A 195 8.73 6.52 -14.79
C PRO A 195 8.97 8.04 -14.69
N LEU A 196 8.97 8.75 -15.80
CA LEU A 196 9.12 10.20 -15.82
C LEU A 196 7.89 10.89 -15.23
N ILE A 197 6.69 10.47 -15.63
CA ILE A 197 5.43 11.01 -15.11
C ILE A 197 5.30 10.69 -13.61
N LEU A 198 5.63 9.47 -13.19
CA LEU A 198 5.64 9.09 -11.78
C LEU A 198 6.59 9.95 -10.98
N LYS A 199 7.80 10.19 -11.51
CA LYS A 199 8.78 11.08 -10.88
C LYS A 199 8.22 12.48 -10.69
N TRP A 200 7.57 13.06 -11.70
CA TRP A 200 6.97 14.40 -11.58
C TRP A 200 5.87 14.45 -10.51
N ALA A 201 5.03 13.42 -10.45
CA ALA A 201 4.00 13.29 -9.42
C ALA A 201 4.58 13.27 -8.00
N VAL A 202 5.67 12.53 -7.80
CA VAL A 202 6.38 12.44 -6.50
C VAL A 202 7.12 13.74 -6.17
N ASP A 203 7.79 14.34 -7.16
CA ASP A 203 8.52 15.60 -6.97
C ASP A 203 7.55 16.75 -6.57
N ASP A 204 6.33 16.78 -7.12
CA ASP A 204 5.30 17.76 -6.72
C ASP A 204 4.92 17.62 -5.25
N ILE A 205 4.63 16.39 -4.79
CA ILE A 205 4.31 16.14 -3.39
C ILE A 205 5.50 16.52 -2.50
N LYS A 206 6.71 16.03 -2.81
CA LYS A 206 7.91 16.32 -2.01
C LYS A 206 8.24 17.82 -1.97
N THR A 207 7.99 18.54 -3.07
CA THR A 207 8.15 20.00 -3.11
C THR A 207 7.17 20.69 -2.17
N LYS A 208 5.89 20.34 -2.22
CA LYS A 208 4.86 20.85 -1.31
C LYS A 208 5.22 20.59 0.15
N LEU A 209 5.58 19.35 0.47
CA LEU A 209 5.90 18.95 1.84
C LEU A 209 7.23 19.56 2.35
N GLY A 210 8.24 19.68 1.50
CA GLY A 210 9.51 20.35 1.83
C GLY A 210 9.31 21.83 2.17
N ASN A 211 8.51 22.53 1.37
CA ASN A 211 8.13 23.92 1.65
C ASN A 211 7.38 24.05 2.99
N PHE A 212 6.46 23.15 3.27
CA PHE A 212 5.73 23.10 4.54
C PHE A 212 6.69 22.86 5.72
N MET A 213 7.56 21.86 5.66
CA MET A 213 8.50 21.54 6.75
C MET A 213 9.52 22.66 7.00
N THR A 214 9.86 23.43 5.96
CA THR A 214 10.70 24.62 6.09
C THR A 214 9.94 25.75 6.78
N ALA A 215 8.67 25.95 6.45
CA ALA A 215 7.82 26.97 7.06
C ALA A 215 7.31 26.60 8.47
N THR A 216 7.29 25.32 8.80
CA THR A 216 6.74 24.79 10.06
C THR A 216 7.74 23.79 10.69
N PRO A 217 8.89 24.27 11.19
CA PRO A 217 9.93 23.38 11.73
C PRO A 217 9.46 22.56 12.94
N GLN A 218 8.46 23.06 13.70
CA GLN A 218 7.85 22.36 14.84
C GLN A 218 7.22 21.02 14.44
N PHE A 219 6.81 20.84 13.18
CA PHE A 219 6.32 19.55 12.69
C PHE A 219 7.34 18.43 12.93
N LYS A 220 8.63 18.72 12.68
CA LYS A 220 9.71 17.73 12.83
C LYS A 220 9.90 17.28 14.27
N GLU A 221 9.63 18.14 15.25
CA GLU A 221 9.75 17.85 16.68
C GLU A 221 8.71 16.82 17.16
N HIS A 222 7.57 16.73 16.46
CA HIS A 222 6.52 15.76 16.76
C HIS A 222 6.76 14.37 16.13
N VAL A 223 7.73 14.26 15.21
CA VAL A 223 8.05 13.00 14.54
C VAL A 223 9.24 12.34 15.23
N HIS A 224 8.96 11.25 15.95
CA HIS A 224 9.96 10.51 16.71
C HIS A 224 9.66 9.02 16.70
N LEU A 225 10.62 8.20 17.08
CA LEU A 225 10.43 6.76 17.27
C LEU A 225 9.69 6.51 18.57
N LEU A 226 8.83 5.50 18.57
CA LEU A 226 8.18 5.00 19.79
C LEU A 226 8.97 3.82 20.37
N SER A 227 8.90 3.67 21.70
CA SER A 227 9.33 2.45 22.35
C SER A 227 8.44 1.26 21.97
N PHE A 228 8.88 0.05 22.28
CA PHE A 228 8.05 -1.15 22.11
C PHE A 228 6.75 -1.05 22.91
N GLU A 229 6.85 -0.59 24.16
CA GLU A 229 5.71 -0.40 25.05
C GLU A 229 4.73 0.64 24.53
N ASP A 230 5.21 1.80 24.04
CA ASP A 230 4.33 2.84 23.49
C ASP A 230 3.70 2.39 22.17
N ALA A 231 4.40 1.61 21.36
CA ALA A 231 3.85 1.03 20.16
C ALA A 231 2.72 0.02 20.44
N LEU A 232 2.79 -0.69 21.59
CA LEU A 232 1.74 -1.61 22.03
C LEU A 232 0.58 -0.88 22.71
N ASN A 233 0.90 -0.07 23.72
CA ASN A 233 -0.08 0.49 24.66
C ASN A 233 -0.64 1.82 24.21
N GLY A 234 -0.03 2.43 23.19
CA GLY A 234 -0.29 3.83 22.88
C GLY A 234 0.24 4.76 23.99
N VAL A 235 -0.09 6.04 23.89
CA VAL A 235 0.29 7.05 24.89
C VAL A 235 -0.97 7.63 25.52
N ALA A 236 -1.13 7.40 26.81
CA ALA A 236 -2.33 7.82 27.52
C ALA A 236 -2.58 9.35 27.40
N GLY A 237 -3.81 9.74 27.07
CA GLY A 237 -4.19 11.13 26.91
C GLY A 237 -3.78 11.80 25.60
N VAL A 238 -3.04 11.11 24.73
CA VAL A 238 -2.65 11.63 23.42
C VAL A 238 -3.55 11.06 22.33
N LYS A 239 -4.38 11.91 21.72
CA LYS A 239 -5.27 11.51 20.62
C LYS A 239 -4.45 10.91 19.47
N GLY A 240 -4.89 9.74 18.98
CA GLY A 240 -4.23 9.06 17.85
C GLY A 240 -3.10 8.10 18.24
N PHE A 241 -2.70 8.06 19.53
CA PHE A 241 -1.79 7.07 20.06
C PHE A 241 -2.54 5.97 20.82
N ASP A 242 -3.52 5.38 20.13
CA ASP A 242 -4.34 4.31 20.72
C ASP A 242 -3.56 3.01 20.85
N PRO A 243 -3.86 2.15 21.84
CA PRO A 243 -3.25 0.83 21.96
C PRO A 243 -3.60 -0.07 20.76
N ILE A 244 -2.80 -1.11 20.54
CA ILE A 244 -3.15 -2.11 19.51
C ILE A 244 -4.46 -2.82 19.87
N ASN A 245 -5.23 -3.20 18.85
CA ASN A 245 -6.46 -3.97 19.07
C ASN A 245 -6.11 -5.43 19.42
N ILE A 246 -6.30 -5.81 20.67
CA ILE A 246 -5.99 -7.14 21.20
C ILE A 246 -6.95 -8.24 20.72
N ASN A 247 -8.12 -7.88 20.24
CA ASN A 247 -9.12 -8.83 19.73
C ASN A 247 -8.84 -9.25 18.28
N THR A 248 -7.89 -8.60 17.61
CA THR A 248 -7.48 -8.99 16.26
C THR A 248 -6.40 -10.06 16.29
N SER A 249 -6.26 -10.79 15.18
CA SER A 249 -5.31 -11.89 15.03
C SER A 249 -3.84 -11.47 15.22
N MET A 250 -3.01 -12.41 15.69
CA MET A 250 -1.54 -12.33 15.64
C MET A 250 -0.99 -12.34 14.21
N GLY A 251 -1.81 -12.75 13.22
CA GLY A 251 -1.36 -13.00 11.86
C GLY A 251 -0.82 -14.42 11.66
N PHE A 252 -0.36 -14.69 10.44
CA PHE A 252 0.26 -15.97 10.10
C PHE A 252 1.60 -16.12 10.87
N PRO A 253 1.96 -17.31 11.35
CA PRO A 253 1.27 -18.60 11.25
C PRO A 253 0.31 -18.90 12.41
N LEU A 254 0.25 -18.07 13.44
CA LEU A 254 -0.52 -18.34 14.66
C LEU A 254 -2.02 -18.24 14.43
N ASN A 255 -2.45 -17.22 13.70
CA ASN A 255 -3.86 -16.98 13.30
C ASN A 255 -4.88 -16.96 14.45
N GLN A 256 -4.43 -16.71 15.67
CA GLN A 256 -5.24 -16.61 16.87
C GLN A 256 -5.33 -15.16 17.35
N PRO A 257 -6.37 -14.77 18.09
CA PRO A 257 -6.45 -13.43 18.66
C PRO A 257 -5.27 -13.12 19.59
N LYS A 258 -4.76 -11.89 19.55
CA LYS A 258 -3.64 -11.44 20.40
C LYS A 258 -3.89 -11.68 21.89
N ILE A 259 -5.16 -11.52 22.32
CA ILE A 259 -5.58 -11.74 23.71
C ILE A 259 -5.19 -13.11 24.25
N SER A 260 -5.09 -14.14 23.39
CA SER A 260 -4.69 -15.49 23.79
C SER A 260 -3.21 -15.61 24.23
N PHE A 261 -2.40 -14.61 23.85
CA PHE A 261 -0.96 -14.57 24.11
C PHE A 261 -0.59 -13.51 25.15
N LEU A 262 -1.58 -12.84 25.74
CA LEU A 262 -1.30 -11.84 26.77
C LEU A 262 -1.12 -12.49 28.14
N LYS A 263 -0.29 -11.83 28.93
CA LYS A 263 -0.12 -12.14 30.34
C LYS A 263 -1.34 -11.68 31.13
N GLN A 264 -1.85 -12.53 32.00
CA GLN A 264 -2.90 -12.20 32.94
C GLN A 264 -2.29 -11.71 34.25
N SER A 265 -2.86 -10.66 34.82
CA SER A 265 -2.47 -10.23 36.18
C SER A 265 -3.43 -10.82 37.21
N GLU A 266 -2.92 -11.17 38.39
CA GLU A 266 -3.74 -11.62 39.53
C GLU A 266 -4.78 -10.58 39.95
N LEU A 267 -4.53 -9.31 39.67
CA LEU A 267 -5.42 -8.21 39.96
C LEU A 267 -6.65 -8.20 39.03
N SER A 268 -6.49 -8.66 37.79
CA SER A 268 -7.59 -8.78 36.82
C SER A 268 -8.66 -9.78 37.30
N ASP A 269 -8.24 -10.87 37.92
CA ASP A 269 -9.13 -11.88 38.49
C ASP A 269 -9.89 -11.32 39.72
N LYS A 270 -9.21 -10.53 40.55
CA LYS A 270 -9.81 -9.89 41.72
C LYS A 270 -10.84 -8.81 41.38
N LEU A 271 -10.64 -8.11 40.26
CA LEU A 271 -11.54 -7.08 39.78
C LEU A 271 -12.71 -7.64 38.95
N GLY A 272 -12.75 -8.96 38.72
CA GLY A 272 -13.81 -9.61 37.97
C GLY A 272 -13.90 -9.15 36.50
N SER A 273 -12.82 -8.59 35.97
CA SER A 273 -12.74 -8.14 34.59
C SER A 273 -12.19 -9.26 33.72
N PRO A 274 -13.03 -9.91 32.92
CA PRO A 274 -12.54 -10.98 32.01
C PRO A 274 -11.76 -10.43 30.81
N THR A 275 -11.65 -9.15 30.66
CA THR A 275 -10.89 -8.48 29.60
C THR A 275 -9.45 -8.21 30.09
N MET A 276 -8.74 -9.11 30.05
CA MET A 276 -7.36 -9.51 30.08
C MET A 276 -6.38 -8.44 29.62
N LYS A 277 -6.15 -7.46 30.44
CA LYS A 277 -5.01 -6.58 30.33
C LYS A 277 -4.16 -6.78 31.56
N TYR A 278 -2.86 -6.65 31.42
CA TYR A 278 -2.01 -6.54 32.57
C TYR A 278 -2.42 -5.27 33.32
N ILE A 279 -3.02 -5.44 34.52
CA ILE A 279 -3.49 -4.33 35.34
C ILE A 279 -2.40 -4.04 36.35
N ARG A 280 -1.94 -2.81 36.42
CA ARG A 280 -1.04 -2.32 37.46
C ARG A 280 -1.73 -1.26 38.31
N GLU A 281 -1.44 -1.28 39.57
CA GLU A 281 -1.86 -0.21 40.47
C GLU A 281 -0.93 0.99 40.35
N ILE A 282 -1.52 2.18 40.26
CA ILE A 282 -0.80 3.44 40.30
C ILE A 282 -1.23 4.16 41.57
N ASN A 283 -0.31 4.28 42.53
CA ASN A 283 -0.53 5.09 43.72
C ASN A 283 -0.25 6.54 43.39
N ASN A 284 -1.28 7.37 43.35
CA ASN A 284 -1.18 8.80 43.09
C ASN A 284 -0.64 9.54 44.32
N GLU A 285 -0.05 10.73 44.11
CA GLU A 285 0.46 11.56 45.19
C GLU A 285 -0.59 12.00 46.22
N ASP A 286 -1.87 12.04 45.82
CA ASP A 286 -3.02 12.36 46.66
C ASP A 286 -3.53 11.15 47.48
N GLY A 287 -2.86 10.00 47.38
CA GLY A 287 -3.24 8.77 48.09
C GLY A 287 -4.37 7.98 47.42
N THR A 288 -4.84 8.42 46.24
CA THR A 288 -5.79 7.63 45.44
C THR A 288 -5.09 6.54 44.66
N ILE A 289 -5.78 5.40 44.45
CA ILE A 289 -5.28 4.29 43.62
C ILE A 289 -6.03 4.36 42.28
N THR A 290 -5.27 4.47 41.21
CA THR A 290 -5.79 4.32 39.85
C THR A 290 -5.20 3.05 39.22
N TYR A 291 -5.89 2.52 38.21
CA TYR A 291 -5.46 1.30 37.54
C TYR A 291 -5.09 1.61 36.10
N ALA A 292 -3.89 1.24 35.67
CA ALA A 292 -3.48 1.27 34.27
C ALA A 292 -3.61 -0.13 33.66
N TYR A 293 -3.96 -0.16 32.38
CA TYR A 293 -4.08 -1.37 31.60
C TYR A 293 -2.97 -1.39 30.57
N ASP A 294 -1.98 -2.24 30.77
CA ASP A 294 -0.88 -2.43 29.83
C ASP A 294 -1.09 -3.72 29.04
N ILE A 295 -0.73 -3.72 27.76
CA ILE A 295 -0.66 -4.90 26.92
C ILE A 295 0.72 -5.50 27.12
N VAL A 296 0.79 -6.67 27.73
CA VAL A 296 2.02 -7.41 27.97
C VAL A 296 1.86 -8.80 27.40
N PHE A 297 2.71 -9.17 26.45
CA PHE A 297 2.75 -10.54 25.93
C PHE A 297 3.38 -11.48 26.94
N ASP A 298 2.89 -12.71 26.98
CA ASP A 298 3.40 -13.78 27.82
C ASP A 298 4.55 -14.48 27.08
N ALA A 299 5.79 -14.22 27.52
CA ALA A 299 6.98 -14.74 26.87
C ALA A 299 7.04 -16.29 26.91
N ASP A 300 6.40 -16.95 27.89
CA ASP A 300 6.32 -18.41 27.93
C ASP A 300 5.43 -18.98 26.81
N LYS A 301 4.47 -18.18 26.30
CA LYS A 301 3.64 -18.53 25.15
C LYS A 301 4.26 -18.08 23.85
N MET A 302 4.84 -16.87 23.84
CA MET A 302 5.41 -16.23 22.65
C MET A 302 6.26 -15.03 23.02
N ASP A 303 7.55 -15.10 22.76
CA ASP A 303 8.48 -13.98 22.91
C ASP A 303 8.41 -13.05 21.69
N ILE A 304 7.42 -12.15 21.72
CA ILE A 304 7.20 -11.20 20.64
C ILE A 304 8.34 -10.18 20.53
N GLU A 305 8.95 -9.82 21.64
CA GLU A 305 10.05 -8.85 21.65
C GLU A 305 11.28 -9.39 20.94
N GLN A 306 11.63 -10.67 21.19
CA GLN A 306 12.72 -11.32 20.48
C GLN A 306 12.44 -11.45 18.98
N GLU A 307 11.25 -11.89 18.59
CA GLU A 307 10.84 -11.99 17.17
C GLU A 307 10.87 -10.64 16.47
N LEU A 308 10.48 -9.56 17.17
CA LEU A 308 10.54 -8.21 16.65
C LEU A 308 12.00 -7.75 16.46
N ASN A 309 12.87 -8.01 17.44
CA ASN A 309 14.28 -7.66 17.37
C ASN A 309 14.99 -8.38 16.22
N ASP A 310 14.69 -9.66 16.01
CA ASP A 310 15.21 -10.43 14.87
C ASP A 310 14.74 -9.87 13.53
N LEU A 311 13.45 -9.53 13.42
CA LEU A 311 12.89 -8.86 12.25
C LEU A 311 13.59 -7.52 11.99
N MET A 312 13.73 -6.68 13.02
CA MET A 312 14.35 -5.36 12.91
C MET A 312 15.81 -5.46 12.48
N ALA A 313 16.56 -6.44 13.02
CA ALA A 313 17.96 -6.68 12.67
C ALA A 313 18.11 -7.07 11.18
N MET A 314 17.32 -8.02 10.69
CA MET A 314 17.30 -8.39 9.28
C MET A 314 16.92 -7.21 8.39
N ALA A 315 15.88 -6.48 8.79
CA ALA A 315 15.34 -5.37 8.02
C ALA A 315 16.33 -4.19 7.93
N ALA A 316 17.11 -3.93 8.98
CA ALA A 316 18.15 -2.89 8.97
C ALA A 316 19.27 -3.17 7.95
N GLU A 317 19.48 -4.44 7.62
CA GLU A 317 20.41 -4.89 6.57
C GLU A 317 19.79 -4.95 5.16
N HIS A 318 18.56 -4.44 4.98
CA HIS A 318 17.76 -4.56 3.75
C HIS A 318 17.51 -6.02 3.31
N LYS A 319 17.40 -6.93 4.26
CA LYS A 319 17.05 -8.34 4.02
C LYS A 319 15.59 -8.57 4.35
N ARG A 320 14.84 -9.15 3.43
CA ARG A 320 13.42 -9.43 3.62
C ARG A 320 13.21 -10.55 4.63
N PRO A 321 12.41 -10.35 5.70
CA PRO A 321 11.97 -11.44 6.57
C PRO A 321 10.90 -12.34 5.93
N ASN A 322 10.41 -12.00 4.73
CA ASN A 322 9.34 -12.71 4.00
C ASN A 322 8.07 -12.87 4.83
N LEU A 323 7.51 -11.75 5.23
CA LEU A 323 6.29 -11.71 6.03
C LEU A 323 5.08 -12.17 5.23
N ILE A 324 4.26 -13.03 5.83
CA ILE A 324 3.12 -13.65 5.16
C ILE A 324 1.83 -12.98 5.61
N PHE A 325 1.06 -12.45 4.66
CA PHE A 325 -0.24 -11.83 4.87
C PHE A 325 -1.34 -12.83 4.62
N ARG A 326 -2.12 -13.14 5.65
CA ARG A 326 -3.22 -14.09 5.51
C ARG A 326 -4.46 -13.44 4.92
N ALA A 327 -4.99 -14.03 3.84
CA ALA A 327 -6.25 -13.61 3.24
C ALA A 327 -7.43 -14.05 4.11
N ASN A 328 -8.08 -13.08 4.74
CA ASN A 328 -9.25 -13.27 5.59
C ASN A 328 -10.48 -12.61 4.94
N LEU A 329 -11.65 -13.16 5.23
CA LEU A 329 -12.90 -12.56 4.83
C LEU A 329 -13.34 -11.52 5.86
N LYS A 330 -13.88 -10.43 5.35
CA LYS A 330 -14.54 -9.45 6.21
C LYS A 330 -15.93 -9.98 6.56
N ASP A 331 -16.12 -10.30 7.84
CA ASP A 331 -17.41 -10.72 8.36
C ASP A 331 -18.31 -9.50 8.52
N GLU A 332 -19.20 -9.31 7.55
CA GLU A 332 -20.13 -8.18 7.50
C GLU A 332 -21.45 -8.60 6.87
N ALA A 333 -22.54 -7.98 7.29
CA ALA A 333 -23.84 -8.20 6.69
C ALA A 333 -23.86 -7.69 5.24
N LEU A 334 -24.14 -8.59 4.29
CA LEU A 334 -24.17 -8.33 2.86
C LEU A 334 -25.58 -8.55 2.30
N SER A 335 -25.97 -7.75 1.31
CA SER A 335 -27.23 -8.02 0.59
C SER A 335 -27.18 -9.38 -0.11
N PHE A 336 -28.33 -10.05 -0.19
CA PHE A 336 -28.43 -11.34 -0.89
C PHE A 336 -27.90 -11.27 -2.32
N GLU A 337 -28.10 -10.15 -3.01
CA GLU A 337 -27.55 -9.94 -4.34
C GLU A 337 -26.00 -9.95 -4.37
N LYS A 338 -25.36 -9.30 -3.38
CA LYS A 338 -23.90 -9.31 -3.26
C LYS A 338 -23.36 -10.70 -2.95
N ILE A 339 -24.04 -11.45 -2.06
CA ILE A 339 -23.67 -12.83 -1.72
C ILE A 339 -23.78 -13.71 -2.97
N ALA A 340 -24.90 -13.65 -3.70
CA ALA A 340 -25.12 -14.42 -4.91
C ALA A 340 -24.08 -14.11 -6.02
N LYS A 341 -23.59 -12.88 -6.10
CA LYS A 341 -22.54 -12.45 -7.03
C LYS A 341 -21.12 -12.74 -6.51
N GLY A 342 -20.97 -13.32 -5.32
CA GLY A 342 -19.66 -13.56 -4.69
C GLY A 342 -18.88 -12.27 -4.38
N LYS A 343 -19.57 -11.15 -4.16
CA LYS A 343 -18.98 -9.86 -3.82
C LYS A 343 -18.72 -9.75 -2.30
N ILE A 344 -17.90 -10.64 -1.79
CA ILE A 344 -17.45 -10.64 -0.39
C ILE A 344 -16.09 -9.97 -0.36
N ARG A 345 -15.86 -9.09 0.60
CA ARG A 345 -14.58 -8.41 0.75
C ARG A 345 -13.57 -9.31 1.45
N VAL A 346 -12.38 -9.39 0.88
CA VAL A 346 -11.22 -10.08 1.47
C VAL A 346 -10.22 -9.01 1.93
N PHE A 347 -9.70 -9.17 3.12
CA PHE A 347 -8.60 -8.36 3.63
C PHE A 347 -7.40 -9.25 3.97
N ALA A 348 -6.21 -8.71 3.86
CA ALA A 348 -4.98 -9.43 4.18
C ALA A 348 -4.47 -8.99 5.55
N GLY A 349 -4.53 -9.89 6.52
CA GLY A 349 -4.06 -9.64 7.89
C GLY A 349 -2.54 -9.70 7.96
N ALA A 350 -1.93 -8.64 8.49
CA ALA A 350 -0.49 -8.57 8.71
C ALA A 350 -0.06 -9.33 9.98
N PRO A 351 1.16 -9.90 10.00
CA PRO A 351 1.77 -10.39 11.23
C PRO A 351 1.92 -9.29 12.28
N VAL A 352 1.77 -9.64 13.56
CA VAL A 352 1.82 -8.68 14.67
C VAL A 352 3.18 -7.97 14.75
N THR A 353 4.27 -8.63 14.42
CA THR A 353 5.61 -8.05 14.38
C THR A 353 5.73 -6.90 13.37
N LEU A 354 5.14 -7.06 12.16
CA LEU A 354 5.04 -5.97 11.18
C LEU A 354 4.21 -4.79 11.75
N VAL A 355 3.09 -5.10 12.43
CA VAL A 355 2.23 -4.08 13.02
C VAL A 355 3.00 -3.25 14.05
N ILE A 356 3.74 -3.91 14.94
CA ILE A 356 4.51 -3.24 16.00
C ILE A 356 5.66 -2.43 15.40
N ALA A 357 6.49 -3.03 14.53
CA ALA A 357 7.61 -2.36 13.87
C ALA A 357 7.16 -1.11 13.11
N THR A 358 6.06 -1.22 12.35
CA THR A 358 5.49 -0.10 11.62
C THR A 358 5.04 1.01 12.57
N ARG A 359 4.37 0.67 13.69
CA ARG A 359 3.92 1.66 14.68
C ARG A 359 5.10 2.36 15.37
N MET A 360 6.16 1.63 15.72
CA MET A 360 7.37 2.21 16.33
C MET A 360 7.97 3.32 15.44
N ILE A 361 7.96 3.14 14.14
CA ILE A 361 8.60 4.07 13.20
C ILE A 361 7.65 5.19 12.75
N THR A 362 6.35 4.90 12.58
CA THR A 362 5.46 5.78 11.82
C THR A 362 4.31 6.39 12.60
N LEU A 363 3.96 5.89 13.79
CA LEU A 363 2.75 6.35 14.48
C LEU A 363 2.81 7.83 14.86
N ALA A 364 3.98 8.31 15.31
CA ALA A 364 4.18 9.71 15.62
C ALA A 364 4.07 10.60 14.37
N LEU A 365 4.65 10.16 13.23
CA LEU A 365 4.49 10.84 11.95
C LEU A 365 3.01 10.93 11.53
N ILE A 366 2.29 9.80 11.57
CA ILE A 366 0.86 9.76 11.20
C ILE A 366 0.06 10.71 12.09
N ASN A 367 0.32 10.69 13.38
CA ASN A 367 -0.35 11.59 14.33
C ASN A 367 -0.07 13.06 13.96
N ALA A 368 1.20 13.42 13.75
CA ALA A 368 1.59 14.78 13.35
C ALA A 368 0.91 15.22 12.03
N MET A 369 0.75 14.31 11.06
CA MET A 369 0.06 14.61 9.80
C MET A 369 -1.41 14.98 10.01
N THR A 370 -2.10 14.41 11.00
CA THR A 370 -3.54 14.68 11.25
C THR A 370 -3.83 16.13 11.66
N TYR A 371 -2.84 16.86 12.13
CA TYR A 371 -3.00 18.28 12.48
C TYR A 371 -2.95 19.21 11.25
N PHE A 372 -2.52 18.69 10.09
CA PHE A 372 -2.35 19.47 8.87
C PHE A 372 -3.04 18.81 7.66
N PRO A 373 -4.35 18.53 7.73
CA PRO A 373 -5.05 17.74 6.72
C PRO A 373 -4.93 18.30 5.30
N THR A 374 -4.97 19.62 5.12
CA THR A 374 -4.87 20.27 3.80
C THR A 374 -3.45 20.23 3.21
N VAL A 375 -2.43 20.13 4.05
CA VAL A 375 -1.04 19.97 3.61
C VAL A 375 -0.79 18.56 3.11
N PHE A 376 -1.22 17.57 3.90
CA PHE A 376 -1.06 16.15 3.58
C PHE A 376 -2.18 15.61 2.68
N GLU A 377 -3.16 16.46 2.33
CA GLU A 377 -4.30 16.07 1.49
C GLU A 377 -5.04 14.83 2.04
N SER A 378 -5.08 14.72 3.37
CA SER A 378 -5.60 13.56 4.08
C SER A 378 -6.67 13.96 5.10
N ALA A 379 -7.84 13.36 4.99
CA ALA A 379 -8.93 13.55 5.94
C ALA A 379 -8.83 12.64 7.17
N VAL A 380 -7.73 11.91 7.35
CA VAL A 380 -7.51 11.10 8.55
C VAL A 380 -7.43 12.01 9.77
N GLY A 381 -8.27 11.72 10.79
CA GLY A 381 -8.38 12.53 12.01
C GLY A 381 -9.35 13.71 11.92
N VAL A 382 -9.92 14.00 10.74
CA VAL A 382 -10.94 15.05 10.56
C VAL A 382 -12.25 14.64 11.25
N ASP A 383 -12.80 15.52 12.11
CA ASP A 383 -14.11 15.31 12.72
C ASP A 383 -15.23 15.70 11.77
N ALA A 384 -15.86 14.68 11.19
CA ALA A 384 -16.97 14.87 10.24
C ALA A 384 -18.28 15.35 10.89
N ALA A 385 -18.36 15.41 12.22
CA ALA A 385 -19.51 15.96 12.96
C ALA A 385 -19.23 17.37 13.53
N GLY A 386 -18.00 17.87 13.37
CA GLY A 386 -17.53 19.12 13.91
C GLY A 386 -17.20 20.19 12.86
N ARG A 387 -16.55 21.26 13.32
CA ARG A 387 -16.10 22.37 12.46
C ARG A 387 -15.04 21.99 11.43
N ASP A 388 -14.39 20.83 11.62
CA ASP A 388 -13.38 20.37 10.67
C ASP A 388 -14.02 20.03 9.33
N TRP A 389 -15.29 19.58 9.31
CA TRP A 389 -16.03 19.31 8.09
C TRP A 389 -16.31 20.57 7.27
N ASP A 390 -16.59 21.68 7.93
CA ASP A 390 -16.76 22.98 7.30
C ASP A 390 -15.43 23.53 6.72
N ARG A 391 -14.34 23.39 7.45
CA ARG A 391 -12.99 23.72 6.97
C ARG A 391 -12.59 22.88 5.77
N LEU A 392 -12.91 21.59 5.79
CA LEU A 392 -12.68 20.68 4.68
C LEU A 392 -13.48 21.13 3.45
N TYR A 393 -14.78 21.43 3.61
CA TYR A 393 -15.63 21.95 2.53
C TYR A 393 -15.03 23.23 1.91
N THR A 394 -14.66 24.20 2.73
CA THR A 394 -14.03 25.44 2.28
C THR A 394 -12.76 25.18 1.48
N TYR A 395 -11.97 24.21 1.88
CA TYR A 395 -10.74 23.85 1.17
C TYR A 395 -11.01 23.16 -0.16
N ILE A 396 -11.90 22.16 -0.20
CA ILE A 396 -12.21 21.41 -1.42
C ILE A 396 -13.09 22.17 -2.43
N THR A 397 -13.64 23.30 -2.04
CA THR A 397 -14.39 24.22 -2.91
C THR A 397 -13.62 25.52 -3.20
N LYS A 398 -12.30 25.52 -2.93
CA LYS A 398 -11.43 26.67 -3.16
C LYS A 398 -11.45 27.16 -4.62
N PHE A 399 -11.57 26.23 -5.56
CA PHE A 399 -11.65 26.49 -6.98
C PHE A 399 -13.06 26.23 -7.50
N SER A 400 -13.36 26.73 -8.70
CA SER A 400 -14.73 26.81 -9.24
C SER A 400 -15.35 25.49 -9.68
N HIS A 401 -14.53 24.45 -9.94
CA HIS A 401 -15.01 23.20 -10.52
C HIS A 401 -14.57 22.03 -9.65
N CYS A 402 -15.53 21.20 -9.26
CA CYS A 402 -15.28 20.09 -8.35
C CYS A 402 -15.25 18.75 -9.08
N CYS A 403 -14.51 17.80 -8.52
CA CYS A 403 -14.49 16.40 -8.92
C CYS A 403 -14.57 15.54 -7.67
N ALA A 404 -15.34 14.45 -7.75
CA ALA A 404 -15.38 13.42 -6.73
C ALA A 404 -15.45 12.05 -7.40
N GLY A 405 -14.65 11.11 -6.96
CA GLY A 405 -14.58 9.82 -7.62
C GLY A 405 -14.26 8.67 -6.68
N ASP A 406 -14.51 7.48 -7.21
CA ASP A 406 -14.34 6.21 -6.54
C ASP A 406 -13.51 5.27 -7.43
N PHE A 407 -12.62 4.51 -6.80
CA PHE A 407 -11.80 3.50 -7.47
C PHE A 407 -12.43 2.13 -7.36
N LYS A 408 -12.34 1.34 -8.40
CA LYS A 408 -12.73 -0.06 -8.35
C LYS A 408 -11.59 -0.90 -7.82
N ALA A 409 -11.80 -1.56 -6.66
CA ALA A 409 -10.85 -2.50 -6.06
C ALA A 409 -9.44 -1.90 -5.85
N PHE A 410 -9.36 -0.65 -5.40
CA PHE A 410 -8.16 0.17 -5.29
C PHE A 410 -6.96 -0.57 -4.70
N ASP A 411 -7.14 -1.20 -3.53
CA ASP A 411 -6.11 -1.93 -2.81
C ASP A 411 -5.61 -3.19 -3.58
N LYS A 412 -6.47 -3.80 -4.43
CA LYS A 412 -6.13 -5.02 -5.18
C LYS A 412 -5.40 -4.70 -6.49
N VAL A 413 -5.71 -3.55 -7.10
CA VAL A 413 -5.17 -3.18 -8.40
C VAL A 413 -4.06 -2.12 -8.31
N MET A 414 -3.53 -1.85 -7.12
CA MET A 414 -2.50 -0.85 -6.90
C MET A 414 -1.20 -1.27 -7.59
N PRO A 415 -0.65 -0.46 -8.53
CA PRO A 415 0.66 -0.73 -9.12
C PRO A 415 1.77 -0.63 -8.08
N ALA A 416 2.74 -1.56 -8.12
CA ALA A 416 3.88 -1.56 -7.20
C ALA A 416 4.62 -0.21 -7.18
N GLY A 417 4.87 0.38 -8.36
CA GLY A 417 5.57 1.65 -8.45
C GLY A 417 4.85 2.83 -7.77
N ILE A 418 3.51 2.87 -7.76
CA ILE A 418 2.77 3.88 -6.98
C ILE A 418 2.88 3.59 -5.48
N SER A 419 2.78 2.32 -5.08
CA SER A 419 2.96 1.90 -3.69
C SER A 419 4.35 2.27 -3.16
N GLU A 420 5.40 1.97 -3.91
CA GLU A 420 6.79 2.33 -3.59
C GLU A 420 6.98 3.85 -3.53
N ALA A 421 6.39 4.59 -4.47
CA ALA A 421 6.42 6.04 -4.48
C ALA A 421 5.78 6.64 -3.21
N SER A 422 4.67 6.08 -2.73
CA SER A 422 4.02 6.50 -1.48
C SER A 422 4.92 6.28 -0.27
N PHE A 423 5.56 5.12 -0.19
CA PHE A 423 6.55 4.86 0.86
C PHE A 423 7.76 5.79 0.74
N SER A 424 8.20 6.15 -0.47
CA SER A 424 9.28 7.12 -0.64
C SER A 424 8.93 8.52 -0.12
N VAL A 425 7.65 8.91 -0.19
CA VAL A 425 7.15 10.16 0.41
C VAL A 425 7.16 10.07 1.93
N LEU A 426 6.68 8.97 2.51
CA LEU A 426 6.72 8.77 3.97
C LEU A 426 8.16 8.72 4.48
N LYS A 427 9.06 8.01 3.81
CA LYS A 427 10.49 7.98 4.14
C LYS A 427 11.12 9.35 4.08
N TYR A 428 10.77 10.16 3.07
CA TYR A 428 11.24 11.54 2.96
C TYR A 428 10.87 12.36 4.21
N LEU A 429 9.63 12.25 4.69
CA LEU A 429 9.17 12.91 5.91
C LEU A 429 9.94 12.45 7.16
N LEU A 430 10.12 11.13 7.31
CA LEU A 430 10.89 10.54 8.42
C LEU A 430 12.34 11.01 8.40
N ALA A 431 13.00 10.97 7.24
CA ALA A 431 14.40 11.38 7.09
C ALA A 431 14.60 12.88 7.35
N GLU A 432 13.70 13.75 6.85
CA GLU A 432 13.74 15.18 7.10
C GLU A 432 13.45 15.53 8.58
N SER A 433 12.77 14.65 9.30
CA SER A 433 12.51 14.80 10.73
C SER A 433 13.63 14.22 11.61
N GLY A 434 14.70 13.68 11.02
CA GLY A 434 15.88 13.23 11.74
C GLY A 434 15.82 11.80 12.28
N ILE A 435 14.93 10.96 11.75
CA ILE A 435 14.90 9.53 12.12
C ILE A 435 16.23 8.87 11.70
N PRO A 436 16.89 8.08 12.60
CA PRO A 436 18.17 7.45 12.33
C PRO A 436 18.14 6.51 11.12
N GLN A 437 19.29 6.42 10.41
CA GLN A 437 19.39 5.66 9.15
C GLN A 437 19.02 4.18 9.30
N ASP A 438 19.38 3.54 10.40
CA ASP A 438 19.04 2.13 10.62
C ASP A 438 17.52 1.90 10.64
N PHE A 439 16.77 2.81 11.26
CA PHE A 439 15.30 2.76 11.23
C PHE A 439 14.70 3.13 9.87
N LEU A 440 15.36 3.97 9.10
CA LEU A 440 14.97 4.22 7.70
C LEU A 440 15.21 2.99 6.83
N ASN A 441 16.28 2.22 7.09
CA ASN A 441 16.52 0.95 6.40
C ASN A 441 15.47 -0.10 6.78
N VAL A 442 15.09 -0.17 8.05
CA VAL A 442 13.96 -1.01 8.49
C VAL A 442 12.68 -0.59 7.76
N PHE A 443 12.40 0.70 7.69
CA PHE A 443 11.22 1.20 6.99
C PHE A 443 11.20 0.81 5.50
N ASP A 444 12.35 0.88 4.80
CA ASP A 444 12.48 0.43 3.41
C ASP A 444 12.10 -1.06 3.25
N THR A 445 12.56 -1.88 4.19
CA THR A 445 12.25 -3.32 4.17
C THR A 445 10.78 -3.59 4.44
N LEU A 446 10.18 -2.93 5.44
CA LEU A 446 8.74 -3.05 5.70
C LEU A 446 7.90 -2.55 4.52
N ALA A 447 8.34 -1.47 3.86
CA ALA A 447 7.71 -0.97 2.64
C ALA A 447 7.79 -2.00 1.50
N THR A 448 8.92 -2.69 1.36
CA THR A 448 9.09 -3.77 0.38
C THR A 448 8.15 -4.95 0.68
N GLU A 449 8.04 -5.37 1.95
CA GLU A 449 7.11 -6.43 2.36
C GLU A 449 5.64 -6.09 2.02
N ILE A 450 5.26 -4.82 2.14
CA ILE A 450 3.90 -4.35 1.85
C ILE A 450 3.67 -4.16 0.34
N SER A 451 4.67 -3.71 -0.41
CA SER A 451 4.55 -3.47 -1.86
C SER A 451 4.70 -4.74 -2.70
N HIS A 452 5.39 -5.75 -2.17
CA HIS A 452 5.60 -7.06 -2.78
C HIS A 452 5.20 -8.19 -1.82
N PRO A 453 3.92 -8.26 -1.43
CA PRO A 453 3.48 -9.13 -0.36
C PRO A 453 3.48 -10.60 -0.74
N ILE A 454 3.64 -11.46 0.28
CA ILE A 454 3.36 -12.89 0.19
C ILE A 454 2.00 -13.12 0.83
N TYR A 455 1.06 -13.66 0.08
CA TYR A 455 -0.28 -13.98 0.54
C TYR A 455 -0.43 -15.46 0.88
N GLU A 456 -0.98 -15.75 2.06
CA GLU A 456 -1.51 -17.09 2.38
C GLU A 456 -3.00 -17.14 2.02
N VAL A 457 -3.36 -18.09 1.17
CA VAL A 457 -4.73 -18.34 0.72
C VAL A 457 -5.01 -19.84 0.73
N ASP A 458 -5.83 -20.28 1.66
CA ASP A 458 -6.28 -21.70 1.77
C ASP A 458 -5.14 -22.75 1.81
N GLY A 459 -4.01 -22.42 2.45
CA GLY A 459 -2.85 -23.29 2.58
C GLY A 459 -1.74 -23.04 1.57
N LEU A 460 -2.00 -22.24 0.55
CA LEU A 460 -1.04 -21.91 -0.50
C LEU A 460 -0.42 -20.54 -0.27
N LEU A 461 0.84 -20.40 -0.63
CA LEU A 461 1.59 -19.15 -0.56
C LEU A 461 1.78 -18.58 -1.98
N TYR A 462 1.40 -17.33 -2.17
CA TYR A 462 1.52 -16.60 -3.42
C TYR A 462 2.30 -15.33 -3.24
N ARG A 463 3.29 -15.11 -4.12
CA ARG A 463 3.98 -13.83 -4.22
C ARG A 463 3.22 -12.91 -5.15
N ALA A 464 3.08 -11.64 -4.77
CA ALA A 464 2.48 -10.61 -5.60
C ALA A 464 3.43 -9.44 -5.80
N CYS A 465 3.23 -8.71 -6.91
CA CYS A 465 3.91 -7.47 -7.20
C CYS A 465 2.87 -6.37 -7.32
N GLY A 466 2.89 -5.42 -6.38
CA GLY A 466 1.82 -4.45 -6.22
C GLY A 466 0.69 -4.97 -5.32
N SER A 467 -0.47 -4.33 -5.40
CA SER A 467 -1.55 -4.43 -4.41
C SER A 467 -1.18 -3.81 -3.05
N THR A 468 -2.15 -3.68 -2.16
CA THR A 468 -1.92 -3.24 -0.78
C THR A 468 -2.62 -4.21 0.16
N PRO A 469 -1.86 -4.98 0.98
CA PRO A 469 -2.45 -5.77 2.06
C PRO A 469 -3.19 -4.83 3.03
N SER A 470 -4.52 -4.95 3.12
CA SER A 470 -5.34 -3.96 3.84
C SER A 470 -5.34 -4.08 5.37
N GLY A 471 -4.56 -5.01 5.94
CA GLY A 471 -4.52 -5.29 7.38
C GLY A 471 -3.26 -4.80 8.11
N HIS A 472 -2.62 -3.72 7.64
CA HIS A 472 -1.46 -3.10 8.31
C HIS A 472 -1.76 -1.68 8.79
N PRO A 473 -1.01 -1.12 9.75
CA PRO A 473 -1.33 0.17 10.39
C PRO A 473 -1.38 1.37 9.43
N LEU A 474 -0.62 1.33 8.35
CA LEU A 474 -0.52 2.43 7.38
C LEU A 474 -1.62 2.44 6.33
N THR A 475 -2.51 1.43 6.29
CA THR A 475 -3.44 1.22 5.17
C THR A 475 -4.16 2.49 4.72
N VAL A 476 -4.81 3.21 5.64
CA VAL A 476 -5.61 4.40 5.27
C VAL A 476 -4.73 5.55 4.81
N VAL A 477 -3.66 5.85 5.54
CA VAL A 477 -2.73 6.94 5.23
C VAL A 477 -1.98 6.66 3.94
N LYS A 478 -1.43 5.46 3.80
CA LYS A 478 -0.71 5.04 2.59
C LYS A 478 -1.62 5.06 1.37
N ASN A 479 -2.83 4.51 1.47
CA ASN A 479 -3.80 4.55 0.37
C ASN A 479 -4.21 5.99 0.02
N GLY A 480 -4.28 6.91 0.99
CA GLY A 480 -4.48 8.33 0.72
C GLY A 480 -3.33 8.94 -0.08
N ILE A 481 -2.08 8.58 0.24
CA ILE A 481 -0.90 9.02 -0.51
C ILE A 481 -0.86 8.37 -1.89
N ASP A 482 -1.18 7.06 -2.02
CA ASP A 482 -1.33 6.38 -3.31
C ASP A 482 -2.34 7.10 -4.21
N ASN A 483 -3.49 7.49 -3.64
CA ASN A 483 -4.53 8.25 -4.31
C ASN A 483 -4.00 9.63 -4.77
N ALA A 484 -3.33 10.36 -3.87
CA ALA A 484 -2.75 11.67 -4.19
C ALA A 484 -1.66 11.58 -5.28
N ILE A 485 -0.86 10.51 -5.31
CA ILE A 485 0.11 10.23 -6.37
C ILE A 485 -0.62 9.85 -7.67
N SER A 486 -1.65 9.00 -7.61
CA SER A 486 -2.44 8.61 -8.78
C SER A 486 -3.10 9.83 -9.45
N MET A 487 -3.66 10.76 -8.65
CA MET A 487 -4.23 12.01 -9.19
C MET A 487 -3.18 12.88 -9.87
N ARG A 488 -1.98 13.01 -9.28
CA ARG A 488 -0.87 13.74 -9.91
C ARG A 488 -0.33 13.02 -11.14
N TYR A 489 -0.26 11.70 -11.10
CA TYR A 489 0.11 10.92 -12.27
C TYR A 489 -0.85 11.19 -13.43
N ALA A 490 -2.17 11.13 -13.20
CA ALA A 490 -3.17 11.45 -14.20
C ALA A 490 -3.05 12.89 -14.72
N TYR A 491 -2.75 13.85 -13.83
CA TYR A 491 -2.52 15.25 -14.17
C TYR A 491 -1.34 15.40 -15.14
N TYR A 492 -0.18 14.90 -14.77
CA TYR A 492 1.02 15.01 -15.60
C TYR A 492 0.94 14.14 -16.85
N ALA A 493 0.22 13.01 -16.83
CA ALA A 493 -0.02 12.16 -17.99
C ALA A 493 -0.90 12.87 -19.04
N ALA A 494 -1.96 13.57 -18.61
CA ALA A 494 -2.81 14.34 -19.50
C ALA A 494 -2.02 15.44 -20.23
N HIS A 495 -1.14 16.14 -19.52
CA HIS A 495 -0.25 17.13 -20.12
C HIS A 495 0.78 16.51 -21.05
N TYR A 496 1.43 15.43 -20.63
CA TYR A 496 2.40 14.71 -21.43
C TYR A 496 1.80 14.22 -22.75
N ARG A 497 0.56 13.73 -22.72
CA ARG A 497 -0.20 13.31 -23.90
C ARG A 497 -0.53 14.49 -24.82
N HIS A 498 -0.90 15.63 -24.25
CA HIS A 498 -1.28 16.82 -25.01
C HIS A 498 -0.09 17.49 -25.70
N GLU A 499 1.08 17.53 -25.04
CA GLU A 499 2.27 18.26 -25.53
C GLU A 499 3.31 17.39 -26.27
N GLN A 500 2.97 16.16 -26.61
CA GLN A 500 3.82 15.29 -27.46
C GLN A 500 5.24 15.01 -26.92
N LYS A 501 5.37 14.53 -25.71
CA LYS A 501 6.58 13.85 -25.18
C LYS A 501 7.75 14.72 -24.71
N ASP A 502 7.79 16.02 -24.97
CA ASP A 502 8.93 16.89 -24.56
C ASP A 502 8.66 17.73 -23.31
N TYR A 503 7.62 17.39 -22.56
CA TYR A 503 7.18 18.16 -21.42
C TYR A 503 8.05 17.91 -20.17
N ASP A 504 8.54 18.99 -19.56
CA ASP A 504 9.20 19.01 -18.24
C ASP A 504 8.52 20.06 -17.35
N PRO A 505 7.84 19.65 -16.24
CA PRO A 505 7.17 20.60 -15.33
C PRO A 505 8.11 21.68 -14.77
N LYS A 506 9.42 21.40 -14.69
CA LYS A 506 10.41 22.36 -14.19
C LYS A 506 10.69 23.52 -15.14
N ARG A 507 10.26 23.43 -16.40
CA ARG A 507 10.42 24.50 -17.39
C ARG A 507 9.40 25.64 -17.25
N GLY A 508 8.50 25.58 -16.27
CA GLY A 508 7.64 26.70 -15.86
C GLY A 508 6.45 26.98 -16.77
N VAL A 509 6.10 26.08 -17.67
CA VAL A 509 4.97 26.25 -18.60
C VAL A 509 3.65 25.78 -18.00
N ILE A 510 3.67 24.77 -17.11
CA ILE A 510 2.47 24.21 -16.47
C ILE A 510 2.59 24.34 -14.94
N PRO A 511 1.50 24.76 -14.26
CA PRO A 511 1.49 24.88 -12.81
C PRO A 511 1.77 23.54 -12.13
N LEU A 512 2.38 23.55 -10.95
CA LEU A 512 2.42 22.37 -10.11
C LEU A 512 0.98 22.00 -9.68
N PHE A 513 0.70 20.70 -9.60
CA PHE A 513 -0.64 20.18 -9.26
C PHE A 513 -1.24 20.88 -8.04
N HIS A 514 -0.50 20.97 -6.93
CA HIS A 514 -0.97 21.57 -5.69
C HIS A 514 -1.25 23.09 -5.77
N GLN A 515 -0.88 23.77 -6.86
CA GLN A 515 -1.18 25.19 -7.08
C GLN A 515 -2.55 25.41 -7.73
N VAL A 516 -3.05 24.41 -8.46
CA VAL A 516 -4.27 24.49 -9.26
C VAL A 516 -5.34 23.46 -8.88
N VAL A 517 -5.00 22.52 -8.01
CA VAL A 517 -5.92 21.50 -7.47
C VAL A 517 -5.89 21.52 -5.95
N ALA A 518 -7.08 21.57 -5.33
CA ALA A 518 -7.27 21.36 -3.90
C ALA A 518 -7.84 19.96 -3.69
N LEU A 519 -6.98 19.01 -3.39
CA LEU A 519 -7.29 17.58 -3.22
C LEU A 519 -7.46 17.22 -1.74
N MET A 520 -8.44 16.36 -1.43
CA MET A 520 -8.57 15.68 -0.15
C MET A 520 -8.85 14.21 -0.38
N THR A 521 -8.15 13.34 0.37
CA THR A 521 -8.27 11.87 0.26
C THR A 521 -8.59 11.24 1.62
N TYR A 522 -9.21 10.08 1.59
CA TYR A 522 -9.31 9.16 2.73
C TYR A 522 -9.27 7.73 2.20
N GLY A 523 -8.08 7.14 2.19
CA GLY A 523 -7.89 5.88 1.49
C GLY A 523 -8.13 6.04 -0.01
N ASP A 524 -9.06 5.26 -0.54
CA ASP A 524 -9.48 5.29 -1.95
C ASP A 524 -10.48 6.43 -2.28
N ASP A 525 -11.22 6.91 -1.30
CA ASP A 525 -12.12 8.06 -1.51
C ASP A 525 -11.32 9.34 -1.77
N ASN A 526 -11.78 10.16 -2.72
CA ASN A 526 -11.22 11.47 -2.99
C ASN A 526 -12.27 12.48 -3.42
N VAL A 527 -11.97 13.73 -3.09
CA VAL A 527 -12.73 14.91 -3.52
C VAL A 527 -11.76 16.05 -3.77
N MET A 528 -12.02 16.84 -4.80
CA MET A 528 -11.12 17.94 -5.15
C MET A 528 -11.84 19.06 -5.89
N SER A 529 -11.21 20.23 -5.96
CA SER A 529 -11.56 21.27 -6.90
C SER A 529 -10.38 21.70 -7.76
N VAL A 530 -10.67 22.19 -8.95
CA VAL A 530 -9.72 22.51 -10.01
C VAL A 530 -9.88 23.97 -10.46
N ASP A 531 -8.77 24.70 -10.60
CA ASP A 531 -8.70 26.02 -11.22
C ASP A 531 -8.72 25.88 -12.74
N VAL A 532 -9.92 25.72 -13.31
CA VAL A 532 -10.12 25.46 -14.75
C VAL A 532 -9.57 26.59 -15.61
N ALA A 533 -9.47 27.80 -15.10
CA ALA A 533 -8.90 28.93 -15.86
C ALA A 533 -7.39 28.72 -16.14
N LYS A 534 -6.70 28.04 -15.25
CA LYS A 534 -5.27 27.69 -15.41
C LYS A 534 -5.07 26.26 -15.87
N GLU A 535 -6.05 25.37 -15.61
CA GLU A 535 -5.91 23.94 -15.81
C GLU A 535 -7.17 23.33 -16.45
N PRO A 536 -7.40 23.54 -17.75
CA PRO A 536 -8.59 23.04 -18.46
C PRO A 536 -8.51 21.54 -18.82
N LEU A 537 -7.33 20.92 -18.75
CA LEU A 537 -7.14 19.52 -19.16
C LEU A 537 -7.47 18.50 -18.05
N PHE A 538 -7.49 18.96 -16.80
CA PHE A 538 -7.68 18.06 -15.65
C PHE A 538 -9.13 18.05 -15.18
N HIS A 539 -9.82 16.94 -15.39
CA HIS A 539 -11.22 16.72 -15.02
C HIS A 539 -11.52 15.22 -14.90
N GLN A 540 -12.70 14.84 -14.43
CA GLN A 540 -13.05 13.42 -14.14
C GLN A 540 -12.82 12.50 -15.36
N LEU A 541 -13.11 12.94 -16.57
CA LEU A 541 -12.92 12.12 -17.78
C LEU A 541 -11.44 11.90 -18.10
N SER A 542 -10.59 12.93 -17.97
CA SER A 542 -9.15 12.79 -18.19
C SER A 542 -8.52 11.93 -17.09
N ILE A 543 -8.94 12.09 -15.84
CA ILE A 543 -8.49 11.24 -14.73
C ILE A 543 -8.81 9.77 -15.03
N ALA A 544 -10.06 9.47 -15.40
CA ALA A 544 -10.49 8.10 -15.73
C ALA A 544 -9.70 7.52 -16.92
N GLN A 545 -9.42 8.32 -17.92
CA GLN A 545 -8.64 7.94 -19.09
C GLN A 545 -7.20 7.59 -18.70
N GLU A 546 -6.48 8.52 -18.05
CA GLU A 546 -5.06 8.35 -17.76
C GLU A 546 -4.80 7.24 -16.72
N LEU A 547 -5.69 7.10 -15.73
CA LEU A 547 -5.61 5.99 -14.78
C LEU A 547 -5.98 4.65 -15.41
N GLY A 548 -6.89 4.64 -16.38
CA GLY A 548 -7.22 3.45 -17.18
C GLY A 548 -6.00 2.89 -17.93
N GLU A 549 -5.13 3.76 -18.45
CA GLU A 549 -3.88 3.39 -19.14
C GLU A 549 -2.87 2.65 -18.25
N ILE A 550 -2.99 2.76 -16.93
CA ILE A 550 -2.15 2.06 -15.96
C ILE A 550 -2.91 0.95 -15.20
N GLY A 551 -4.09 0.56 -15.70
CA GLY A 551 -4.90 -0.53 -15.15
C GLY A 551 -5.72 -0.19 -13.91
N GLN A 552 -5.88 1.10 -13.56
CA GLN A 552 -6.78 1.56 -12.51
C GLN A 552 -8.12 2.00 -13.10
N THR A 553 -9.22 1.55 -12.53
CA THR A 553 -10.56 1.98 -12.94
C THR A 553 -11.06 3.06 -11.99
N TYR A 554 -11.20 4.27 -12.50
CA TYR A 554 -11.74 5.42 -11.77
C TYR A 554 -13.10 5.80 -12.34
N THR A 555 -14.08 6.02 -11.46
CA THR A 555 -15.46 6.38 -11.82
C THR A 555 -15.91 7.60 -11.03
N SER A 556 -16.82 8.39 -11.60
CA SER A 556 -17.45 9.48 -10.83
C SER A 556 -18.22 8.93 -9.63
N ALA A 557 -18.19 9.64 -8.52
CA ALA A 557 -18.97 9.33 -7.32
C ALA A 557 -20.50 9.38 -7.60
N ALA A 558 -20.93 10.23 -8.53
CA ALA A 558 -22.30 10.24 -9.03
C ALA A 558 -22.53 9.01 -9.91
N LYS A 559 -23.21 8.01 -9.38
CA LYS A 559 -23.53 6.71 -10.05
C LYS A 559 -24.54 6.82 -11.19
N GLY A 560 -24.42 7.83 -12.06
CA GLY A 560 -25.28 8.06 -13.22
C GLY A 560 -24.66 7.53 -14.52
N GLU A 561 -25.50 7.31 -15.56
CA GLU A 561 -25.04 6.86 -16.88
C GLU A 561 -24.23 7.93 -17.65
N HIS A 562 -24.32 9.20 -17.25
CA HIS A 562 -23.58 10.31 -17.86
C HIS A 562 -22.46 10.78 -16.92
N VAL A 563 -21.22 10.52 -17.30
CA VAL A 563 -20.05 11.06 -16.61
C VAL A 563 -19.82 12.48 -17.11
N SER A 564 -20.06 13.47 -16.25
CA SER A 564 -19.72 14.88 -16.52
C SER A 564 -18.23 15.13 -16.30
N LYS A 565 -17.70 16.23 -16.85
CA LYS A 565 -16.32 16.66 -16.57
C LYS A 565 -16.12 17.03 -15.12
N TYR A 566 -17.13 17.64 -14.52
CA TYR A 566 -17.11 18.15 -13.14
C TYR A 566 -18.42 17.83 -12.44
N THR A 567 -18.40 17.88 -11.13
CA THR A 567 -19.55 17.71 -10.24
C THR A 567 -19.82 19.04 -9.56
N ASP A 568 -21.09 19.40 -9.37
CA ASP A 568 -21.46 20.61 -8.63
C ASP A 568 -21.09 20.47 -7.15
N ALA A 569 -20.67 21.57 -6.54
CA ALA A 569 -20.21 21.56 -5.14
C ALA A 569 -21.30 21.07 -4.15
N GLU A 570 -22.57 21.29 -4.47
CA GLU A 570 -23.72 20.87 -3.66
C GLU A 570 -24.01 19.36 -3.78
N GLU A 571 -23.54 18.72 -4.83
CA GLU A 571 -23.70 17.29 -5.11
C GLU A 571 -22.50 16.45 -4.66
N LEU A 572 -21.48 17.09 -4.07
CA LEU A 572 -20.30 16.37 -3.59
C LEU A 572 -20.69 15.37 -2.48
N ASP A 573 -20.24 14.14 -2.67
CA ASP A 573 -20.26 13.10 -1.65
C ASP A 573 -18.83 12.70 -1.32
N PHE A 574 -18.50 12.70 -0.02
CA PHE A 574 -17.21 12.26 0.49
C PHE A 574 -17.40 11.48 1.77
N LEU A 575 -16.86 10.29 1.88
CA LEU A 575 -17.04 9.37 3.01
C LEU A 575 -18.54 9.05 3.27
N LYS A 576 -19.34 8.94 2.21
CA LYS A 576 -20.80 8.75 2.23
C LYS A 576 -21.52 9.86 2.99
N ARG A 577 -21.02 11.08 2.92
CA ARG A 577 -21.60 12.29 3.52
C ARG A 577 -21.66 13.40 2.47
N SER A 578 -22.79 14.03 2.39
CA SER A 578 -22.97 15.25 1.59
C SER A 578 -22.62 16.51 2.40
N PHE A 579 -22.31 17.58 1.71
CA PHE A 579 -22.09 18.88 2.32
C PHE A 579 -23.39 19.71 2.21
N LYS A 580 -23.94 20.12 3.34
CA LYS A 580 -25.14 20.94 3.39
C LYS A 580 -24.94 22.09 4.36
N PRO A 581 -25.40 23.32 4.02
CA PRO A 581 -25.40 24.41 4.97
C PRO A 581 -26.19 24.04 6.22
N HIS A 582 -25.65 24.41 7.38
CA HIS A 582 -26.42 24.26 8.63
C HIS A 582 -27.62 25.20 8.61
N PRO A 583 -28.81 24.76 8.98
CA PRO A 583 -30.02 25.56 8.89
C PRO A 583 -30.09 26.72 9.91
N VAL A 584 -29.10 26.88 10.79
CA VAL A 584 -29.05 27.98 11.81
C VAL A 584 -27.71 28.68 11.70
#